data_e9717a3c6739770e858141f15d9e4966
#
_entry.id   e9717a3c6739770e858141f15d9e4966
#
_cell.length_a   1.000
_cell.length_b   1.000
_cell.length_c   1.000
_cell.angle_alpha   90.00
_cell.angle_beta   90.00
_cell.angle_gamma   90.00
#
_symmetry.space_group_name_H-M   'P 1'
#
loop_
_entity.id
_entity.type
_entity.pdbx_description
1 polymer ?
#
loop_
_entity_poly.entity_id
_entity_poly.type
_entity_poly.pdbx_seq_one_letter_code
_entity_poly.pdbx_strand_id
1 'polypeptide(L)'
;MMSLFFLFYLQEKTIQYTIHVSIEILYPPNTKGSSSKIFFRISKINHKKMQKKQNNKSCDPSLSFEECELAILRQAVDETEKVQQEKKIANSEEVQKMIVIVEKFIIQRRCICYGGTAINNILPKHAQFYNKEIEIPDYDFFSPRALQDAKALADIFFAAGYEDVEAKAGVHLGTFKVFVNFIPMADITEIHPSIFRMIAKDAITVRGIQYAPANLLRLNMFAELSRPSGDVSRWEKVLKRLILLNEYYPLQTTTGKDGKSEARIDCQTVDFQRAMESNVDLSEKIYFTVRDALIDEEVVFFGGYASSLYSEYMPAKQKKLIQSIPDFDVLAEVIDGTAAFVRERLMQAGITQKVAIVRHAAIGELIPESREIMVGLETVAFLYKPIACHNYNVITIPDKKQVRVATIDTMLSFYLAFLYADVDYYYKDRILCMAKFLFDVEQANRLEQKGVLKRFSIDCYGKQPTLESMRMEKSEMFEKLKNKKGTEEYERWFLKYSPKRSDNSYPLGKEYKKDRNKKDRKTNFRTIRKQKKQRKTRRGKLGFLSKYLR
;
A
#
# COMPACT_ATOMS: atom_id res chain seq x y z
N MET A 1 -17.86 -12.92 -42.55
CA MET A 1 -18.09 -11.78 -41.64
C MET A 1 -16.77 -11.37 -41.03
N MET A 2 -16.17 -10.31 -41.49
CA MET A 2 -15.00 -9.72 -40.83
C MET A 2 -15.47 -8.45 -40.10
N SER A 3 -15.32 -8.40 -38.78
CA SER A 3 -15.54 -7.20 -37.97
C SER A 3 -14.25 -6.41 -37.90
N LEU A 4 -14.24 -5.22 -38.48
CA LEU A 4 -13.18 -4.23 -38.29
C LEU A 4 -13.59 -3.29 -37.16
N PHE A 5 -12.75 -3.19 -36.12
CA PHE A 5 -12.90 -2.20 -35.07
C PHE A 5 -12.13 -0.94 -35.45
N PHE A 6 -12.80 0.20 -35.53
CA PHE A 6 -12.17 1.51 -35.59
C PHE A 6 -12.36 2.23 -34.27
N LEU A 7 -11.27 2.50 -33.57
CA LEU A 7 -11.23 3.40 -32.43
C LEU A 7 -10.98 4.83 -32.95
N PHE A 8 -11.94 5.72 -32.77
CA PHE A 8 -11.72 7.16 -32.88
C PHE A 8 -11.44 7.73 -31.49
N TYR A 9 -10.25 8.27 -31.31
CA TYR A 9 -9.88 9.07 -30.16
C TYR A 9 -10.29 10.52 -30.43
N LEU A 10 -11.29 11.02 -29.73
CA LEU A 10 -11.53 12.45 -29.58
C LEU A 10 -11.05 12.85 -28.18
N GLN A 11 -9.98 13.63 -28.17
CA GLN A 11 -9.37 14.16 -26.97
C GLN A 11 -10.11 15.45 -26.59
N GLU A 12 -11.18 15.29 -25.78
CA GLU A 12 -11.66 16.31 -24.84
C GLU A 12 -12.68 15.69 -23.90
N LYS A 13 -12.29 15.66 -22.61
CA LYS A 13 -13.09 15.47 -21.38
C LYS A 13 -14.28 14.49 -21.42
N THR A 14 -14.00 13.30 -20.90
CA THR A 14 -14.92 12.50 -20.06
C THR A 14 -16.27 12.07 -20.62
N ILE A 15 -16.33 11.48 -21.83
CA ILE A 15 -17.39 10.53 -22.19
C ILE A 15 -16.82 9.56 -23.22
N GLN A 16 -16.65 8.28 -22.87
CA GLN A 16 -16.32 7.23 -23.83
C GLN A 16 -17.59 6.82 -24.58
N TYR A 17 -17.67 7.13 -25.85
CA TYR A 17 -18.67 6.55 -26.74
C TYR A 17 -18.05 5.37 -27.50
N THR A 18 -18.60 4.18 -27.32
CA THR A 18 -18.28 3.04 -28.17
C THR A 18 -19.31 3.01 -29.31
N ILE A 19 -18.88 3.31 -30.53
CA ILE A 19 -19.73 3.20 -31.71
C ILE A 19 -19.49 1.83 -32.34
N HIS A 20 -20.48 0.95 -32.28
CA HIS A 20 -20.48 -0.29 -33.04
C HIS A 20 -20.96 -0.03 -34.46
N VAL A 21 -20.07 -0.17 -35.43
CA VAL A 21 -20.43 -0.13 -36.87
C VAL A 21 -20.42 -1.56 -37.39
N SER A 22 -21.59 -2.10 -37.68
CA SER A 22 -21.72 -3.39 -38.39
C SER A 22 -21.77 -3.12 -39.90
N ILE A 23 -20.82 -3.65 -40.66
CA ILE A 23 -20.80 -3.58 -42.13
C ILE A 23 -21.33 -4.89 -42.65
N GLU A 24 -22.54 -4.90 -43.18
CA GLU A 24 -23.08 -5.99 -44.01
C GLU A 24 -22.72 -5.75 -45.46
N ILE A 25 -21.91 -6.64 -46.05
CA ILE A 25 -21.62 -6.63 -47.49
C ILE A 25 -22.63 -7.56 -48.15
N LEU A 26 -23.65 -6.99 -48.79
CA LEU A 26 -24.57 -7.70 -49.63
C LEU A 26 -23.97 -7.79 -51.05
N TYR A 27 -23.62 -8.99 -51.51
CA TYR A 27 -23.29 -9.24 -52.90
C TYR A 27 -24.59 -9.48 -53.70
N PRO A 28 -24.82 -8.75 -54.82
CA PRO A 28 -25.89 -9.09 -55.73
C PRO A 28 -25.50 -10.32 -56.57
N PRO A 29 -26.42 -11.24 -56.86
CA PRO A 29 -26.12 -12.38 -57.71
C PRO A 29 -25.97 -11.94 -59.17
N ASN A 30 -24.76 -12.19 -59.71
CA ASN A 30 -24.46 -12.19 -61.17
C ASN A 30 -24.89 -10.99 -62.00
N THR A 31 -24.06 -9.95 -62.14
CA THR A 31 -23.93 -9.20 -63.39
C THR A 31 -22.48 -8.76 -63.60
N LYS A 32 -21.96 -9.07 -64.79
CA LYS A 32 -20.64 -8.65 -65.25
C LYS A 32 -20.64 -7.16 -65.52
N GLY A 33 -19.71 -6.41 -64.88
CA GLY A 33 -19.25 -5.11 -65.31
C GLY A 33 -20.12 -3.93 -64.90
N SER A 34 -19.80 -3.29 -63.82
CA SER A 34 -19.71 -1.83 -63.66
C SER A 34 -19.58 -1.46 -62.16
N SER A 35 -18.85 -0.42 -61.92
CA SER A 35 -18.59 0.35 -60.70
C SER A 35 -19.45 0.04 -59.48
N SER A 36 -18.85 -0.55 -58.47
CA SER A 36 -19.49 -0.81 -57.16
C SER A 36 -19.70 0.50 -56.39
N LYS A 37 -20.95 0.94 -56.26
CA LYS A 37 -21.32 1.99 -55.31
C LYS A 37 -21.51 1.39 -53.93
N ILE A 38 -20.66 1.80 -52.99
CA ILE A 38 -20.80 1.44 -51.56
C ILE A 38 -21.90 2.31 -50.96
N PHE A 39 -23.02 1.71 -50.56
CA PHE A 39 -24.09 2.41 -49.83
C PHE A 39 -23.87 2.21 -48.33
N PHE A 40 -23.68 3.31 -47.61
CA PHE A 40 -23.68 3.29 -46.15
C PHE A 40 -25.10 3.47 -45.62
N ARG A 41 -25.62 2.50 -44.91
CA ARG A 41 -26.88 2.61 -44.18
C ARG A 41 -26.57 2.83 -42.71
N ILE A 42 -26.74 4.07 -42.24
CA ILE A 42 -26.67 4.39 -40.81
C ILE A 42 -28.01 4.01 -40.18
N SER A 43 -28.09 2.91 -39.47
CA SER A 43 -29.28 2.60 -38.68
C SER A 43 -29.27 3.45 -37.41
N LYS A 44 -30.32 4.27 -37.23
CA LYS A 44 -30.55 4.99 -35.96
C LYS A 44 -30.80 3.95 -34.88
N ILE A 45 -29.86 3.85 -33.94
CA ILE A 45 -30.01 3.02 -32.73
C ILE A 45 -31.08 3.67 -31.87
N ASN A 46 -32.13 2.90 -31.56
CA ASN A 46 -33.24 3.34 -30.74
C ASN A 46 -32.75 3.72 -29.34
N HIS A 47 -32.78 5.02 -29.03
CA HIS A 47 -32.40 5.58 -27.73
C HIS A 47 -33.09 4.98 -26.49
N LYS A 48 -34.24 4.31 -26.68
CA LYS A 48 -35.04 3.72 -25.59
C LYS A 48 -34.44 2.47 -24.92
N LYS A 49 -33.46 1.81 -25.54
CA LYS A 49 -32.84 0.59 -24.93
C LYS A 49 -31.52 0.84 -24.18
N MET A 50 -30.90 2.01 -24.33
CA MET A 50 -29.67 2.37 -23.60
C MET A 50 -29.90 3.02 -22.23
N GLN A 51 -31.09 3.51 -21.94
CA GLN A 51 -31.41 4.13 -20.64
C GLN A 51 -31.55 3.17 -19.47
N LYS A 52 -31.47 1.84 -19.68
CA LYS A 52 -31.71 0.83 -18.62
C LYS A 52 -30.46 0.28 -17.93
N LYS A 53 -29.24 0.81 -18.17
CA LYS A 53 -28.01 0.29 -17.55
C LYS A 53 -26.98 1.32 -17.10
N GLN A 54 -27.35 2.57 -16.91
CA GLN A 54 -26.54 3.50 -16.13
C GLN A 54 -27.25 3.69 -14.78
N ASN A 55 -26.79 2.92 -13.78
CA ASN A 55 -27.03 3.28 -12.38
C ASN A 55 -26.26 4.58 -12.10
N ASN A 56 -26.80 5.69 -12.52
CA ASN A 56 -26.36 7.00 -12.06
C ASN A 56 -26.76 7.10 -10.58
N LYS A 57 -25.80 6.94 -9.68
CA LYS A 57 -25.99 7.12 -8.23
C LYS A 57 -26.51 8.52 -7.86
N SER A 58 -26.56 9.43 -8.80
CA SER A 58 -26.98 10.83 -8.63
C SER A 58 -28.49 11.04 -8.73
N CYS A 59 -29.26 10.06 -9.18
CA CYS A 59 -30.70 10.18 -9.34
C CYS A 59 -31.44 9.11 -8.54
N ASP A 60 -32.24 9.53 -7.57
CA ASP A 60 -33.22 8.68 -6.91
C ASP A 60 -34.38 8.40 -7.88
N PRO A 61 -34.85 7.14 -8.01
CA PRO A 61 -35.98 6.80 -8.87
C PRO A 61 -37.30 7.52 -8.54
N SER A 62 -37.40 8.13 -7.35
CA SER A 62 -38.55 8.93 -6.92
C SER A 62 -38.56 10.36 -7.45
N LEU A 63 -37.44 10.85 -8.00
CA LEU A 63 -37.30 12.21 -8.51
C LEU A 63 -37.90 12.34 -9.92
N SER A 64 -38.51 13.49 -10.20
CA SER A 64 -38.90 13.87 -11.58
C SER A 64 -37.67 14.06 -12.46
N PHE A 65 -37.86 14.12 -13.77
CA PHE A 65 -36.75 14.33 -14.72
C PHE A 65 -36.01 15.63 -14.42
N GLU A 66 -36.75 16.73 -14.17
CA GLU A 66 -36.18 18.04 -13.87
C GLU A 66 -35.41 18.05 -12.53
N GLU A 67 -35.92 17.38 -11.51
CA GLU A 67 -35.26 17.26 -10.20
C GLU A 67 -33.95 16.44 -10.33
N CYS A 68 -33.97 15.40 -11.14
CA CYS A 68 -32.81 14.57 -11.45
C CYS A 68 -31.75 15.38 -12.23
N GLU A 69 -32.15 16.15 -13.22
CA GLU A 69 -31.25 17.03 -13.98
C GLU A 69 -30.61 18.09 -13.08
N LEU A 70 -31.40 18.70 -12.17
CA LEU A 70 -30.92 19.64 -11.17
C LEU A 70 -29.95 19.00 -10.18
N ALA A 71 -30.17 17.75 -9.78
CA ALA A 71 -29.26 17.03 -8.89
C ALA A 71 -27.90 16.78 -9.57
N ILE A 72 -27.92 16.37 -10.84
CA ILE A 72 -26.72 16.19 -11.66
C ILE A 72 -25.98 17.53 -11.83
N LEU A 73 -26.71 18.61 -12.11
CA LEU A 73 -26.11 19.93 -12.28
C LEU A 73 -25.47 20.41 -10.96
N ARG A 74 -26.14 20.25 -9.83
CA ARG A 74 -25.60 20.61 -8.50
C ARG A 74 -24.32 19.85 -8.21
N GLN A 75 -24.29 18.54 -8.47
CA GLN A 75 -23.07 17.75 -8.31
C GLN A 75 -21.93 18.27 -9.17
N ALA A 76 -22.20 18.59 -10.44
CA ALA A 76 -21.20 19.15 -11.35
C ALA A 76 -20.71 20.53 -10.91
N VAL A 77 -21.59 21.37 -10.34
CA VAL A 77 -21.22 22.67 -9.76
C VAL A 77 -20.32 22.48 -8.55
N ASP A 78 -20.72 21.62 -7.59
CA ASP A 78 -19.94 21.33 -6.38
C ASP A 78 -18.54 20.80 -6.73
N GLU A 79 -18.44 19.87 -7.70
CA GLU A 79 -17.16 19.35 -8.20
C GLU A 79 -16.33 20.46 -8.87
N THR A 80 -16.96 21.34 -9.64
CA THR A 80 -16.28 22.44 -10.33
C THR A 80 -15.76 23.48 -9.33
N GLU A 81 -16.58 23.85 -8.34
CA GLU A 81 -16.19 24.80 -7.29
C GLU A 81 -15.04 24.25 -6.46
N LYS A 82 -15.09 22.95 -6.11
CA LYS A 82 -14.00 22.27 -5.39
C LYS A 82 -12.70 22.32 -6.19
N VAL A 83 -12.71 21.94 -7.47
CA VAL A 83 -11.53 21.96 -8.33
C VAL A 83 -10.99 23.38 -8.49
N GLN A 84 -11.86 24.40 -8.64
CA GLN A 84 -11.42 25.80 -8.72
C GLN A 84 -10.78 26.28 -7.42
N GLN A 85 -11.31 25.87 -6.27
CA GLN A 85 -10.78 26.21 -4.97
C GLN A 85 -9.42 25.54 -4.71
N GLU A 86 -9.31 24.24 -5.03
CA GLU A 86 -8.06 23.49 -4.99
C GLU A 86 -6.99 24.11 -5.91
N LYS A 87 -7.37 24.50 -7.12
CA LYS A 87 -6.49 25.18 -8.08
C LYS A 87 -5.96 26.53 -7.57
N LYS A 88 -6.82 27.34 -6.91
CA LYS A 88 -6.41 28.61 -6.31
C LYS A 88 -5.40 28.39 -5.18
N ILE A 89 -5.62 27.37 -4.34
CA ILE A 89 -4.73 27.04 -3.23
C ILE A 89 -3.39 26.53 -3.77
N ALA A 90 -3.41 25.55 -4.67
CA ALA A 90 -2.20 24.94 -5.21
C ALA A 90 -1.27 25.91 -5.95
N ASN A 91 -1.85 26.90 -6.64
CA ASN A 91 -1.11 27.91 -7.40
C ASN A 91 -0.79 29.17 -6.59
N SER A 92 -1.11 29.24 -5.29
CA SER A 92 -0.74 30.39 -4.49
C SER A 92 0.79 30.49 -4.37
N GLU A 93 1.33 31.70 -4.50
CA GLU A 93 2.77 31.97 -4.39
C GLU A 93 3.30 31.49 -3.03
N GLU A 94 2.48 31.57 -2.00
CA GLU A 94 2.81 31.14 -0.65
C GLU A 94 2.98 29.61 -0.59
N VAL A 95 2.05 28.83 -1.14
CA VAL A 95 2.15 27.36 -1.17
C VAL A 95 3.35 26.92 -2.00
N GLN A 96 3.65 27.57 -3.12
CA GLN A 96 4.84 27.27 -3.92
C GLN A 96 6.14 27.51 -3.13
N LYS A 97 6.20 28.57 -2.32
CA LYS A 97 7.34 28.81 -1.40
C LYS A 97 7.46 27.72 -0.34
N MET A 98 6.33 27.25 0.23
CA MET A 98 6.31 26.13 1.17
C MET A 98 6.84 24.84 0.53
N ILE A 99 6.40 24.51 -0.68
CA ILE A 99 6.87 23.34 -1.45
C ILE A 99 8.39 23.39 -1.63
N VAL A 100 8.94 24.54 -2.02
CA VAL A 100 10.40 24.72 -2.19
C VAL A 100 11.16 24.47 -0.89
N ILE A 101 10.60 24.85 0.27
CA ILE A 101 11.22 24.57 1.58
C ILE A 101 11.25 23.06 1.83
N VAL A 102 10.15 22.34 1.60
CA VAL A 102 10.09 20.87 1.76
C VAL A 102 11.09 20.18 0.84
N GLU A 103 11.12 20.54 -0.45
CA GLU A 103 12.04 19.95 -1.42
C GLU A 103 13.51 20.16 -1.03
N LYS A 104 13.88 21.39 -0.62
CA LYS A 104 15.23 21.68 -0.12
C LYS A 104 15.57 20.85 1.12
N PHE A 105 14.63 20.69 2.05
CA PHE A 105 14.82 19.88 3.25
C PHE A 105 15.08 18.41 2.88
N ILE A 106 14.26 17.82 2.00
CA ILE A 106 14.41 16.45 1.53
C ILE A 106 15.79 16.24 0.91
N ILE A 107 16.24 17.15 0.04
CA ILE A 107 17.55 17.09 -0.60
C ILE A 107 18.68 17.18 0.43
N GLN A 108 18.63 18.16 1.34
CA GLN A 108 19.68 18.39 2.34
C GLN A 108 19.81 17.23 3.33
N ARG A 109 18.67 16.66 3.76
CA ARG A 109 18.62 15.54 4.70
C ARG A 109 18.80 14.18 4.03
N ARG A 110 18.84 14.15 2.68
CA ARG A 110 18.88 12.91 1.87
C ARG A 110 17.76 11.94 2.24
N CYS A 111 16.57 12.48 2.51
CA CYS A 111 15.39 11.67 2.73
C CYS A 111 14.94 11.01 1.41
N ILE A 112 14.21 9.91 1.50
CA ILE A 112 13.79 9.14 0.33
C ILE A 112 12.28 9.23 0.22
N CYS A 113 11.77 9.89 -0.82
CA CYS A 113 10.34 9.99 -1.08
C CYS A 113 9.76 8.66 -1.52
N TYR A 114 8.55 8.35 -1.05
CA TYR A 114 7.79 7.15 -1.43
C TYR A 114 6.33 7.53 -1.74
N GLY A 115 5.44 6.54 -1.89
CA GLY A 115 4.02 6.78 -2.12
C GLY A 115 3.68 7.29 -3.52
N GLY A 116 2.55 7.97 -3.62
CA GLY A 116 2.01 8.41 -4.91
C GLY A 116 2.87 9.44 -5.61
N THR A 117 3.40 10.41 -4.88
CA THR A 117 4.29 11.45 -5.42
C THR A 117 5.59 10.86 -5.96
N ALA A 118 6.15 9.85 -5.29
CA ALA A 118 7.33 9.16 -5.78
C ALA A 118 7.06 8.43 -7.11
N ILE A 119 5.98 7.64 -7.18
CA ILE A 119 5.59 6.94 -8.42
C ILE A 119 5.42 7.96 -9.56
N ASN A 120 4.65 9.03 -9.32
CA ASN A 120 4.40 10.06 -10.33
C ASN A 120 5.68 10.71 -10.85
N ASN A 121 6.63 11.04 -9.96
CA ASN A 121 7.80 11.83 -10.32
C ASN A 121 8.91 11.02 -10.99
N ILE A 122 8.96 9.69 -10.80
CA ILE A 122 9.88 8.82 -11.53
C ILE A 122 9.34 8.46 -12.92
N LEU A 123 8.03 8.53 -13.16
CA LEU A 123 7.43 8.26 -14.46
C LEU A 123 7.76 9.37 -15.48
N PRO A 124 7.85 9.03 -16.78
CA PRO A 124 7.99 10.02 -17.83
C PRO A 124 6.79 10.97 -17.85
N LYS A 125 7.00 12.21 -18.30
CA LYS A 125 5.99 13.29 -18.21
C LYS A 125 4.60 12.91 -18.73
N HIS A 126 4.52 12.15 -19.83
CA HIS A 126 3.26 11.74 -20.44
C HIS A 126 2.49 10.68 -19.67
N ALA A 127 3.16 9.97 -18.74
CA ALA A 127 2.57 8.95 -17.89
C ALA A 127 2.31 9.45 -16.45
N GLN A 128 2.66 10.70 -16.15
CA GLN A 128 2.39 11.31 -14.84
C GLN A 128 0.89 11.52 -14.67
N PHE A 129 0.38 11.18 -13.48
CA PHE A 129 -1.05 11.19 -13.19
C PHE A 129 -1.49 12.30 -12.23
N TYR A 130 -0.53 13.03 -11.60
CA TYR A 130 -0.85 14.21 -10.79
C TYR A 130 -0.86 15.48 -11.62
N ASN A 131 -1.90 16.25 -11.46
CA ASN A 131 -1.99 17.59 -12.05
C ASN A 131 -1.41 18.63 -11.09
N LYS A 132 -0.19 19.09 -11.38
CA LYS A 132 0.51 20.09 -10.56
C LYS A 132 -0.20 21.45 -10.49
N GLU A 133 -1.14 21.72 -11.38
CA GLU A 133 -1.92 22.97 -11.38
C GLU A 133 -3.08 22.93 -10.38
N ILE A 134 -3.48 21.73 -9.95
CA ILE A 134 -4.66 21.54 -9.10
C ILE A 134 -4.25 20.94 -7.74
N GLU A 135 -3.25 20.06 -7.72
CA GLU A 135 -2.90 19.27 -6.56
C GLU A 135 -1.60 19.77 -5.92
N ILE A 136 -1.63 20.00 -4.60
CA ILE A 136 -0.42 20.19 -3.79
C ILE A 136 0.27 18.82 -3.69
N PRO A 137 1.59 18.74 -3.98
CA PRO A 137 2.31 17.48 -3.80
C PRO A 137 2.23 16.99 -2.36
N ASP A 138 1.78 15.77 -2.16
CA ASP A 138 1.82 15.07 -0.87
C ASP A 138 3.21 14.43 -0.74
N TYR A 139 4.08 15.06 0.06
CA TYR A 139 5.43 14.57 0.26
C TYR A 139 5.49 13.56 1.40
N ASP A 140 5.31 12.28 1.03
CA ASP A 140 5.63 11.14 1.89
C ASP A 140 7.11 10.81 1.77
N PHE A 141 7.88 10.82 2.86
CA PHE A 141 9.28 10.41 2.79
C PHE A 141 9.78 9.67 4.02
N PHE A 142 10.71 8.75 3.78
CA PHE A 142 11.38 7.99 4.82
C PHE A 142 12.55 8.77 5.42
N SER A 143 12.67 8.67 6.74
CA SER A 143 13.84 9.10 7.50
C SER A 143 14.13 8.11 8.62
N PRO A 144 15.40 7.76 8.88
CA PRO A 144 15.78 6.98 10.07
C PRO A 144 15.69 7.81 11.37
N ARG A 145 15.35 9.10 11.30
CA ARG A 145 15.19 10.05 12.41
C ARG A 145 13.95 10.93 12.24
N ALA A 146 12.83 10.29 11.86
CA ALA A 146 11.62 11.00 11.45
C ALA A 146 11.07 11.97 12.50
N LEU A 147 11.15 11.63 13.80
CA LEU A 147 10.76 12.52 14.90
C LEU A 147 11.57 13.83 14.91
N GLN A 148 12.89 13.72 14.83
CA GLN A 148 13.79 14.88 14.84
C GLN A 148 13.65 15.69 13.55
N ASP A 149 13.48 15.01 12.41
CA ASP A 149 13.32 15.66 11.12
C ASP A 149 11.98 16.41 11.02
N ALA A 150 10.91 15.88 11.62
CA ALA A 150 9.63 16.59 11.70
C ALA A 150 9.72 17.89 12.49
N LYS A 151 10.40 17.87 13.65
CA LYS A 151 10.67 19.10 14.43
C LYS A 151 11.55 20.07 13.66
N ALA A 152 12.64 19.59 13.04
CA ALA A 152 13.56 20.43 12.27
C ALA A 152 12.88 21.09 11.06
N LEU A 153 12.00 20.38 10.36
CA LEU A 153 11.23 20.95 9.25
C LEU A 153 10.26 22.04 9.76
N ALA A 154 9.60 21.80 10.90
CA ALA A 154 8.74 22.80 11.53
C ALA A 154 9.52 24.05 11.92
N ASP A 155 10.74 23.92 12.50
CA ASP A 155 11.60 25.04 12.84
C ASP A 155 12.04 25.85 11.61
N ILE A 156 12.34 25.18 10.50
CA ILE A 156 12.70 25.84 9.23
C ILE A 156 11.53 26.67 8.70
N PHE A 157 10.30 26.15 8.72
CA PHE A 157 9.13 26.90 8.33
C PHE A 157 8.90 28.12 9.22
N PHE A 158 9.04 27.94 10.53
CA PHE A 158 8.91 29.04 11.49
C PHE A 158 9.99 30.14 11.28
N ALA A 159 11.24 29.73 11.05
CA ALA A 159 12.32 30.65 10.72
C ALA A 159 12.10 31.39 9.37
N ALA A 160 11.38 30.77 8.44
CA ALA A 160 10.97 31.38 7.17
C ALA A 160 9.79 32.38 7.31
N GLY A 161 9.24 32.55 8.53
CA GLY A 161 8.22 33.54 8.84
C GLY A 161 6.80 33.03 8.91
N TYR A 162 6.57 31.69 8.84
CA TYR A 162 5.26 31.10 9.04
C TYR A 162 4.94 30.99 10.54
N GLU A 163 3.79 31.49 10.98
CA GLU A 163 3.43 31.52 12.41
C GLU A 163 2.67 30.25 12.85
N ASP A 164 1.75 29.74 12.02
CA ASP A 164 0.94 28.55 12.32
C ASP A 164 1.64 27.29 11.82
N VAL A 165 2.69 26.86 12.54
CA VAL A 165 3.46 25.64 12.22
C VAL A 165 3.31 24.62 13.33
N GLU A 166 2.95 23.38 12.95
CA GLU A 166 2.80 22.27 13.87
C GLU A 166 3.41 20.98 13.28
N ALA A 167 4.23 20.27 14.08
CA ALA A 167 4.58 18.89 13.82
C ALA A 167 3.88 17.99 14.84
N LYS A 168 3.22 16.92 14.38
CA LYS A 168 2.47 16.00 15.25
C LYS A 168 2.59 14.54 14.82
N ALA A 169 2.47 13.64 15.79
CA ALA A 169 2.42 12.21 15.51
C ALA A 169 1.17 11.86 14.70
N GLY A 170 1.36 11.10 13.62
CA GLY A 170 0.30 10.54 12.79
C GLY A 170 -0.52 9.48 13.51
N VAL A 171 -1.40 8.80 12.77
CA VAL A 171 -2.17 7.65 13.28
C VAL A 171 -1.27 6.44 13.43
N HIS A 172 -0.42 6.20 12.43
CA HIS A 172 0.58 5.13 12.46
C HIS A 172 1.78 5.52 13.31
N LEU A 173 2.24 4.60 14.15
CA LEU A 173 3.46 4.79 14.94
C LEU A 173 4.63 5.07 14.00
N GLY A 174 5.49 6.01 14.39
CA GLY A 174 6.68 6.38 13.60
C GLY A 174 6.39 7.29 12.40
N THR A 175 5.12 7.66 12.15
CA THR A 175 4.78 8.67 11.13
C THR A 175 4.47 10.00 11.78
N PHE A 176 5.10 11.06 11.29
CA PHE A 176 4.95 12.44 11.78
C PHE A 176 4.50 13.35 10.64
N LYS A 177 3.50 14.16 10.92
CA LYS A 177 2.93 15.11 9.95
C LYS A 177 3.34 16.54 10.29
N VAL A 178 3.77 17.29 9.28
CA VAL A 178 4.09 18.72 9.42
C VAL A 178 3.03 19.54 8.71
N PHE A 179 2.44 20.47 9.43
CA PHE A 179 1.43 21.40 8.95
C PHE A 179 1.96 22.82 8.99
N VAL A 180 1.61 23.60 7.97
CA VAL A 180 1.91 25.04 7.88
C VAL A 180 0.63 25.75 7.44
N ASN A 181 0.17 26.72 8.20
CA ASN A 181 -1.10 27.42 7.96
C ASN A 181 -2.26 26.43 7.76
N PHE A 182 -2.29 25.35 8.58
CA PHE A 182 -3.25 24.24 8.53
C PHE A 182 -3.18 23.37 7.27
N ILE A 183 -2.25 23.61 6.34
CA ILE A 183 -2.01 22.80 5.14
C ILE A 183 -1.02 21.69 5.51
N PRO A 184 -1.33 20.41 5.23
CA PRO A 184 -0.38 19.31 5.39
C PRO A 184 0.72 19.44 4.33
N MET A 185 1.97 19.58 4.76
CA MET A 185 3.10 19.80 3.87
C MET A 185 4.00 18.58 3.72
N ALA A 186 4.06 17.72 4.75
CA ALA A 186 4.89 16.52 4.70
C ALA A 186 4.42 15.45 5.70
N ASP A 187 4.51 14.20 5.27
CA ASP A 187 4.39 13.00 6.08
C ASP A 187 5.76 12.32 6.16
N ILE A 188 6.34 12.29 7.36
CA ILE A 188 7.69 11.77 7.60
C ILE A 188 7.57 10.44 8.33
N THR A 189 7.95 9.36 7.67
CA THR A 189 7.85 8.01 8.24
C THR A 189 9.23 7.49 8.66
N GLU A 190 9.32 7.06 9.90
CA GLU A 190 10.50 6.41 10.44
C GLU A 190 10.67 5.04 9.80
N ILE A 191 11.89 4.73 9.39
CA ILE A 191 12.26 3.43 8.86
C ILE A 191 13.54 2.94 9.51
N HIS A 192 13.64 1.64 9.71
CA HIS A 192 14.83 1.04 10.32
C HIS A 192 16.11 1.43 9.55
N PRO A 193 17.20 1.87 10.23
CA PRO A 193 18.39 2.39 9.56
C PRO A 193 19.05 1.43 8.57
N SER A 194 19.02 0.10 8.82
CA SER A 194 19.55 -0.87 7.87
C SER A 194 18.73 -0.91 6.59
N ILE A 195 17.40 -0.92 6.69
CA ILE A 195 16.49 -0.88 5.54
C ILE A 195 16.68 0.42 4.77
N PHE A 196 16.77 1.57 5.47
CA PHE A 196 17.02 2.86 4.82
C PHE A 196 18.30 2.83 3.99
N ARG A 197 19.40 2.29 4.53
CA ARG A 197 20.67 2.15 3.78
C ARG A 197 20.52 1.28 2.53
N MET A 198 19.74 0.20 2.62
CA MET A 198 19.51 -0.68 1.47
C MET A 198 18.69 0.02 0.38
N ILE A 199 17.62 0.72 0.77
CA ILE A 199 16.78 1.50 -0.15
C ILE A 199 17.61 2.61 -0.82
N ALA A 200 18.47 3.29 -0.06
CA ALA A 200 19.28 4.40 -0.56
C ALA A 200 20.29 3.97 -1.64
N LYS A 201 20.73 2.69 -1.65
CA LYS A 201 21.65 2.17 -2.68
C LYS A 201 21.02 2.19 -4.09
N ASP A 202 19.71 1.93 -4.17
CA ASP A 202 18.96 1.77 -5.42
C ASP A 202 17.96 2.92 -5.64
N ALA A 203 18.04 4.01 -4.83
CA ALA A 203 17.15 5.16 -4.93
C ALA A 203 17.28 5.86 -6.30
N ILE A 204 16.14 6.24 -6.86
CA ILE A 204 16.05 6.94 -8.15
C ILE A 204 16.13 8.45 -7.87
N THR A 205 17.11 9.14 -8.44
CA THR A 205 17.26 10.59 -8.24
C THR A 205 16.66 11.36 -9.40
N VAL A 206 15.69 12.23 -9.11
CA VAL A 206 15.08 13.15 -10.07
C VAL A 206 15.15 14.57 -9.50
N ARG A 207 15.77 15.49 -10.21
CA ARG A 207 15.96 16.91 -9.79
C ARG A 207 16.56 17.08 -8.38
N GLY A 208 17.48 16.18 -8.00
CA GLY A 208 18.16 16.20 -6.70
C GLY A 208 17.39 15.51 -5.57
N ILE A 209 16.11 15.19 -5.74
CA ILE A 209 15.30 14.44 -4.77
C ILE A 209 15.50 12.95 -5.01
N GLN A 210 15.71 12.21 -3.94
CA GLN A 210 15.78 10.75 -3.96
C GLN A 210 14.38 10.16 -3.79
N TYR A 211 14.02 9.25 -4.70
CA TYR A 211 12.77 8.50 -4.68
C TYR A 211 13.05 7.03 -4.42
N ALA A 212 12.13 6.38 -3.73
CA ALA A 212 12.21 4.95 -3.48
C ALA A 212 12.35 4.15 -4.79
N PRO A 213 13.17 3.09 -4.80
CA PRO A 213 13.34 2.26 -6.00
C PRO A 213 12.01 1.59 -6.40
N ALA A 214 11.85 1.33 -7.68
CA ALA A 214 10.61 0.79 -8.24
C ALA A 214 10.15 -0.51 -7.55
N ASN A 215 11.09 -1.36 -7.12
CA ASN A 215 10.74 -2.60 -6.42
C ASN A 215 10.16 -2.35 -5.02
N LEU A 216 10.60 -1.32 -4.29
CA LEU A 216 9.99 -0.93 -3.02
C LEU A 216 8.59 -0.33 -3.22
N LEU A 217 8.43 0.53 -4.23
CA LEU A 217 7.11 1.09 -4.57
C LEU A 217 6.13 0.00 -4.98
N ARG A 218 6.60 -0.98 -5.75
CA ARG A 218 5.84 -2.17 -6.16
C ARG A 218 5.45 -3.04 -4.96
N LEU A 219 6.39 -3.30 -4.05
CA LEU A 219 6.15 -4.01 -2.80
C LEU A 219 4.96 -3.40 -2.03
N ASN A 220 4.96 -2.08 -1.82
CA ASN A 220 3.91 -1.41 -1.07
C ASN A 220 2.54 -1.59 -1.75
N MET A 221 2.50 -1.57 -3.08
CA MET A 221 1.25 -1.77 -3.83
C MET A 221 0.78 -3.23 -3.77
N PHE A 222 1.66 -4.22 -3.90
CA PHE A 222 1.30 -5.62 -3.71
C PHE A 222 0.82 -5.90 -2.28
N ALA A 223 1.51 -5.34 -1.27
CA ALA A 223 1.11 -5.46 0.12
C ALA A 223 -0.29 -4.87 0.38
N GLU A 224 -0.67 -3.76 -0.27
CA GLU A 224 -1.99 -3.17 -0.15
C GLU A 224 -3.06 -4.03 -0.86
N LEU A 225 -2.78 -4.53 -2.07
CA LEU A 225 -3.68 -5.39 -2.85
C LEU A 225 -3.89 -6.78 -2.22
N SER A 226 -2.97 -7.23 -1.37
CA SER A 226 -3.04 -8.53 -0.69
C SER A 226 -3.77 -8.49 0.67
N ARG A 227 -4.35 -7.35 1.07
CA ARG A 227 -4.96 -7.16 2.39
C ARG A 227 -6.45 -6.83 2.29
N PRO A 228 -7.34 -7.84 2.13
CA PRO A 228 -8.78 -7.62 1.92
C PRO A 228 -9.49 -7.02 3.14
N SER A 229 -8.92 -7.15 4.34
CA SER A 229 -9.43 -6.49 5.55
C SER A 229 -8.89 -5.06 5.75
N GLY A 230 -8.07 -4.57 4.80
CA GLY A 230 -7.58 -3.19 4.78
C GLY A 230 -8.53 -2.22 4.07
N ASP A 231 -8.01 -1.08 3.61
CA ASP A 231 -8.80 -0.09 2.85
C ASP A 231 -8.92 -0.49 1.38
N VAL A 232 -9.87 -1.38 1.09
CA VAL A 232 -10.14 -1.88 -0.27
C VAL A 232 -10.66 -0.79 -1.22
N SER A 233 -11.15 0.35 -0.72
CA SER A 233 -11.59 1.47 -1.55
C SER A 233 -10.47 2.05 -2.42
N ARG A 234 -9.22 1.83 -2.00
CA ARG A 234 -8.02 2.27 -2.70
C ARG A 234 -7.50 1.30 -3.77
N TRP A 235 -7.97 0.05 -3.78
CA TRP A 235 -7.42 -1.01 -4.64
C TRP A 235 -7.41 -0.65 -6.13
N GLU A 236 -8.48 -0.03 -6.63
CA GLU A 236 -8.51 0.41 -8.03
C GLU A 236 -7.40 1.43 -8.33
N LYS A 237 -7.23 2.42 -7.47
CA LYS A 237 -6.19 3.44 -7.57
C LYS A 237 -4.79 2.82 -7.51
N VAL A 238 -4.59 1.87 -6.58
CA VAL A 238 -3.31 1.17 -6.39
C VAL A 238 -2.98 0.30 -7.60
N LEU A 239 -3.95 -0.46 -8.12
CA LEU A 239 -3.75 -1.30 -9.29
C LEU A 239 -3.41 -0.48 -10.54
N LYS A 240 -4.09 0.66 -10.77
CA LYS A 240 -3.76 1.58 -11.87
C LYS A 240 -2.31 2.07 -11.79
N ARG A 241 -1.84 2.43 -10.60
CA ARG A 241 -0.45 2.85 -10.35
C ARG A 241 0.55 1.72 -10.54
N LEU A 242 0.19 0.50 -10.09
CA LEU A 242 1.02 -0.69 -10.27
C LEU A 242 1.19 -1.03 -11.75
N ILE A 243 0.12 -0.93 -12.55
CA ILE A 243 0.17 -1.14 -14.00
C ILE A 243 1.12 -0.14 -14.66
N LEU A 244 0.98 1.15 -14.36
CA LEU A 244 1.88 2.19 -14.87
C LEU A 244 3.34 1.94 -14.44
N LEU A 245 3.56 1.62 -13.17
CA LEU A 245 4.92 1.33 -12.70
C LEU A 245 5.53 0.12 -13.41
N ASN A 246 4.75 -0.93 -13.64
CA ASN A 246 5.22 -2.14 -14.33
C ASN A 246 5.52 -1.89 -15.81
N GLU A 247 4.82 -0.97 -16.45
CA GLU A 247 5.03 -0.58 -17.83
C GLU A 247 6.39 0.12 -18.02
N TYR A 248 6.70 1.10 -17.15
CA TYR A 248 7.93 1.91 -17.30
C TYR A 248 9.12 1.39 -16.50
N TYR A 249 8.87 0.63 -15.45
CA TYR A 249 9.86 0.00 -14.58
C TYR A 249 9.51 -1.48 -14.39
N PRO A 250 9.60 -2.33 -15.42
CA PRO A 250 9.30 -3.75 -15.28
C PRO A 250 10.21 -4.39 -14.23
N LEU A 251 9.72 -5.45 -13.56
CA LEU A 251 10.55 -6.20 -12.63
C LEU A 251 11.66 -6.91 -13.42
N GLN A 252 12.88 -6.48 -13.23
CA GLN A 252 14.08 -7.00 -13.89
C GLN A 252 14.99 -7.68 -12.88
N THR A 253 15.78 -8.62 -13.36
CA THR A 253 16.80 -9.32 -12.58
C THR A 253 18.17 -8.62 -12.63
N THR A 254 18.18 -7.31 -12.86
CA THR A 254 19.42 -6.54 -13.05
C THR A 254 19.52 -5.39 -12.07
N THR A 255 20.66 -5.25 -11.44
CA THR A 255 21.06 -4.06 -10.68
C THR A 255 22.36 -3.52 -11.28
N GLY A 256 22.25 -2.54 -12.16
CA GLY A 256 23.42 -1.82 -12.71
C GLY A 256 23.63 -0.51 -11.97
N LYS A 257 24.85 -0.24 -11.50
CA LYS A 257 25.19 0.99 -10.77
C LYS A 257 25.27 2.25 -11.65
N ASP A 258 25.38 2.12 -12.98
CA ASP A 258 25.81 3.23 -13.85
C ASP A 258 24.94 3.47 -15.10
N GLY A 259 23.78 2.86 -15.24
CA GLY A 259 22.89 3.09 -16.39
C GLY A 259 23.47 2.72 -17.76
N LYS A 260 24.66 2.10 -17.83
CA LYS A 260 25.37 1.74 -19.08
C LYS A 260 25.91 0.32 -19.16
N SER A 261 26.01 -0.42 -18.06
CA SER A 261 26.37 -1.85 -18.10
C SER A 261 25.58 -2.61 -17.04
N GLU A 262 24.49 -3.17 -17.46
CA GLU A 262 23.62 -4.00 -16.62
C GLU A 262 24.23 -5.40 -16.53
N ALA A 263 24.83 -5.74 -15.39
CA ALA A 263 25.07 -7.14 -15.07
C ALA A 263 23.69 -7.79 -14.84
N ARG A 264 23.18 -8.48 -15.86
CA ARG A 264 21.93 -9.25 -15.75
C ARG A 264 22.18 -10.47 -14.86
N ILE A 265 21.42 -10.63 -13.79
CA ILE A 265 21.37 -11.90 -13.08
C ILE A 265 20.74 -12.89 -14.05
N ASP A 266 21.51 -13.87 -14.48
CA ASP A 266 20.97 -15.00 -15.22
C ASP A 266 20.37 -15.97 -14.22
N CYS A 267 19.05 -15.95 -14.10
CA CYS A 267 18.33 -16.85 -13.21
C CYS A 267 18.53 -18.35 -13.51
N GLN A 268 19.14 -18.70 -14.66
CA GLN A 268 19.50 -20.09 -14.96
C GLN A 268 20.81 -20.52 -14.28
N THR A 269 21.65 -19.57 -13.88
CA THR A 269 22.91 -19.82 -13.17
C THR A 269 22.80 -19.67 -11.67
N VAL A 270 21.66 -19.18 -11.19
CA VAL A 270 21.41 -19.03 -9.74
C VAL A 270 21.12 -20.41 -9.15
N ASP A 271 21.80 -20.72 -8.06
CA ASP A 271 21.53 -21.94 -7.30
C ASP A 271 20.24 -21.77 -6.49
N PHE A 272 19.23 -22.55 -6.85
CA PHE A 272 17.96 -22.63 -6.14
C PHE A 272 17.94 -23.78 -5.12
N GLN A 273 18.94 -24.67 -5.15
CA GLN A 273 19.03 -25.79 -4.23
C GLN A 273 19.75 -25.35 -2.96
N ARG A 274 19.20 -25.71 -1.82
CA ARG A 274 20.02 -25.86 -0.62
C ARG A 274 20.71 -27.22 -0.70
N ALA A 275 21.97 -27.29 -0.27
CA ALA A 275 22.68 -28.55 -0.17
C ALA A 275 21.89 -29.47 0.78
N MET A 276 21.35 -30.56 0.26
CA MET A 276 20.73 -31.59 1.08
C MET A 276 21.78 -32.63 1.46
N GLU A 277 21.67 -33.16 2.69
CA GLU A 277 22.49 -34.29 3.09
C GLU A 277 22.32 -35.49 2.13
N SER A 278 23.35 -36.31 2.03
CA SER A 278 23.46 -37.41 1.06
C SER A 278 22.42 -38.55 1.21
N ASN A 279 21.55 -38.49 2.23
CA ASN A 279 20.51 -39.49 2.47
C ASN A 279 19.13 -39.03 2.00
N VAL A 280 18.75 -39.41 0.78
CA VAL A 280 17.50 -39.01 0.10
C VAL A 280 16.26 -39.46 0.89
N ASP A 281 16.23 -40.69 1.39
CA ASP A 281 15.05 -41.27 2.11
C ASP A 281 14.77 -40.50 3.42
N LEU A 282 15.81 -40.11 4.14
CA LEU A 282 15.65 -39.35 5.36
C LEU A 282 15.15 -37.92 5.06
N SER A 283 15.67 -37.33 4.00
CA SER A 283 15.26 -35.99 3.55
C SER A 283 13.79 -35.96 3.12
N GLU A 284 13.31 -36.97 2.38
CA GLU A 284 11.90 -37.10 2.03
C GLU A 284 11.01 -37.27 3.25
N LYS A 285 11.42 -38.10 4.21
CA LYS A 285 10.68 -38.31 5.46
C LYS A 285 10.54 -37.01 6.26
N ILE A 286 11.64 -36.24 6.41
CA ILE A 286 11.62 -34.94 7.06
C ILE A 286 10.68 -33.99 6.31
N TYR A 287 10.82 -33.90 4.99
CA TYR A 287 10.00 -33.03 4.14
C TYR A 287 8.49 -33.31 4.31
N PHE A 288 8.04 -34.55 4.16
CA PHE A 288 6.62 -34.88 4.29
C PHE A 288 6.10 -34.71 5.72
N THR A 289 6.93 -35.03 6.74
CA THR A 289 6.56 -34.81 8.15
C THR A 289 6.35 -33.32 8.45
N VAL A 290 7.27 -32.45 8.01
CA VAL A 290 7.15 -31.00 8.21
C VAL A 290 5.97 -30.44 7.42
N ARG A 291 5.81 -30.82 6.12
CA ARG A 291 4.68 -30.40 5.28
C ARG A 291 3.35 -30.70 5.95
N ASP A 292 3.19 -31.96 6.36
CA ASP A 292 1.92 -32.43 6.91
C ASP A 292 1.62 -31.80 8.26
N ALA A 293 2.62 -31.62 9.11
CA ALA A 293 2.47 -30.89 10.36
C ALA A 293 2.05 -29.42 10.14
N LEU A 294 2.62 -28.76 9.13
CA LEU A 294 2.24 -27.39 8.78
C LEU A 294 0.83 -27.30 8.18
N ILE A 295 0.41 -28.31 7.42
CA ILE A 295 -0.97 -28.41 6.89
C ILE A 295 -1.96 -28.61 8.06
N ASP A 296 -1.64 -29.48 9.02
CA ASP A 296 -2.48 -29.74 10.20
C ASP A 296 -2.65 -28.48 11.08
N GLU A 297 -1.64 -27.61 11.13
CA GLU A 297 -1.68 -26.29 11.82
C GLU A 297 -2.39 -25.20 10.98
N GLU A 298 -2.91 -25.55 9.82
CA GLU A 298 -3.67 -24.62 8.95
C GLU A 298 -2.95 -23.32 8.61
N VAL A 299 -1.62 -23.34 8.53
CA VAL A 299 -0.79 -22.19 8.17
C VAL A 299 -0.95 -21.79 6.70
N VAL A 300 -0.50 -20.60 6.32
CA VAL A 300 -0.48 -20.16 4.94
C VAL A 300 0.91 -20.32 4.37
N PHE A 301 1.06 -21.18 3.36
CA PHE A 301 2.33 -21.37 2.67
C PHE A 301 2.61 -20.22 1.71
N PHE A 302 3.84 -19.73 1.75
CA PHE A 302 4.42 -18.86 0.75
C PHE A 302 5.86 -19.31 0.48
N GLY A 303 6.68 -18.59 -0.25
CA GLY A 303 8.07 -19.01 -0.48
C GLY A 303 8.22 -20.20 -1.43
N GLY A 304 9.20 -21.07 -1.16
CA GLY A 304 9.64 -22.14 -2.07
C GLY A 304 8.54 -23.15 -2.41
N TYR A 305 7.92 -23.73 -1.39
CA TYR A 305 6.85 -24.72 -1.58
C TYR A 305 5.63 -24.12 -2.32
N ALA A 306 5.17 -22.95 -1.92
CA ALA A 306 4.07 -22.28 -2.61
C ALA A 306 4.44 -21.96 -4.06
N SER A 307 5.66 -21.49 -4.33
CA SER A 307 6.14 -21.22 -5.68
C SER A 307 6.15 -22.49 -6.56
N SER A 308 6.42 -23.66 -5.97
CA SER A 308 6.35 -24.94 -6.71
C SER A 308 4.94 -25.24 -7.21
N LEU A 309 3.90 -24.83 -6.48
CA LEU A 309 2.50 -24.96 -6.88
C LEU A 309 2.12 -24.01 -8.03
N TYR A 310 2.76 -22.84 -8.11
CA TYR A 310 2.65 -21.92 -9.25
C TYR A 310 3.47 -22.37 -10.46
N SER A 311 4.39 -23.32 -10.29
CA SER A 311 5.31 -23.74 -11.35
C SER A 311 4.62 -24.37 -12.57
N GLU A 312 3.37 -24.83 -12.45
CA GLU A 312 2.57 -25.31 -13.59
C GLU A 312 2.37 -24.26 -14.68
N TYR A 313 2.37 -22.99 -14.29
CA TYR A 313 2.18 -21.83 -15.17
C TYR A 313 3.50 -21.22 -15.64
N MET A 314 4.63 -21.85 -15.32
CA MET A 314 5.96 -21.38 -15.68
C MET A 314 6.52 -22.12 -16.91
N PRO A 315 7.41 -21.48 -17.70
CA PRO A 315 8.17 -22.18 -18.72
C PRO A 315 8.94 -23.38 -18.15
N ALA A 316 9.11 -24.44 -18.95
CA ALA A 316 9.68 -25.72 -18.51
C ALA A 316 11.05 -25.57 -17.78
N LYS A 317 11.90 -24.64 -18.22
CA LYS A 317 13.20 -24.38 -17.58
C LYS A 317 13.02 -23.80 -16.15
N GLN A 318 12.12 -22.82 -15.97
CA GLN A 318 11.82 -22.22 -14.68
C GLN A 318 11.13 -23.23 -13.75
N LYS A 319 10.17 -23.99 -14.28
CA LYS A 319 9.49 -25.06 -13.54
C LYS A 319 10.50 -26.03 -12.92
N LYS A 320 11.49 -26.49 -13.68
CA LYS A 320 12.52 -27.41 -13.19
C LYS A 320 13.35 -26.81 -12.05
N LEU A 321 13.70 -25.52 -12.12
CA LEU A 321 14.46 -24.82 -11.08
C LEU A 321 13.66 -24.71 -9.77
N ILE A 322 12.36 -24.37 -9.87
CA ILE A 322 11.49 -24.14 -8.72
C ILE A 322 11.11 -25.44 -8.00
N GLN A 323 10.89 -26.53 -8.74
CA GLN A 323 10.46 -27.80 -8.16
C GLN A 323 11.55 -28.48 -7.30
N SER A 324 12.77 -28.02 -7.33
CA SER A 324 13.88 -28.56 -6.55
C SER A 324 14.04 -27.93 -5.15
N ILE A 325 13.17 -27.01 -4.74
CA ILE A 325 13.29 -26.30 -3.46
C ILE A 325 12.50 -27.01 -2.37
N PRO A 326 13.16 -27.56 -1.35
CA PRO A 326 12.51 -28.35 -0.33
C PRO A 326 12.09 -27.59 0.94
N ASP A 327 12.41 -26.29 1.12
CA ASP A 327 12.10 -25.56 2.32
C ASP A 327 10.69 -24.93 2.31
N PHE A 328 10.17 -24.74 3.53
CA PHE A 328 8.86 -24.17 3.75
C PHE A 328 8.96 -22.78 4.37
N ASP A 329 8.37 -21.80 3.71
CA ASP A 329 8.09 -20.49 4.30
C ASP A 329 6.58 -20.38 4.53
N VAL A 330 6.18 -20.11 5.77
CA VAL A 330 4.77 -20.07 6.15
C VAL A 330 4.43 -18.87 7.03
N LEU A 331 3.18 -18.40 6.92
CA LEU A 331 2.62 -17.47 7.88
C LEU A 331 1.92 -18.26 8.98
N ALA A 332 2.29 -18.04 10.24
CA ALA A 332 1.70 -18.66 11.41
C ALA A 332 1.41 -17.60 12.49
N GLU A 333 0.17 -17.54 13.01
CA GLU A 333 -0.20 -16.55 14.04
C GLU A 333 0.51 -16.82 15.38
N VAL A 334 0.69 -18.10 15.72
CA VAL A 334 1.34 -18.56 16.97
C VAL A 334 2.64 -19.27 16.65
N ILE A 335 3.63 -18.50 16.15
CA ILE A 335 4.90 -19.05 15.61
C ILE A 335 5.66 -19.97 16.57
N ASP A 336 5.65 -19.69 17.88
CA ASP A 336 6.32 -20.56 18.88
C ASP A 336 5.55 -21.88 19.08
N GLY A 337 4.22 -21.85 19.08
CA GLY A 337 3.36 -23.04 19.20
C GLY A 337 3.49 -23.95 17.98
N THR A 338 3.34 -23.39 16.80
CA THR A 338 3.47 -24.14 15.54
C THR A 338 4.89 -24.72 15.38
N ALA A 339 5.95 -23.98 15.76
CA ALA A 339 7.31 -24.51 15.72
C ALA A 339 7.51 -25.68 16.71
N ALA A 340 6.92 -25.59 17.91
CA ALA A 340 6.96 -26.69 18.88
C ALA A 340 6.20 -27.93 18.35
N PHE A 341 5.05 -27.74 17.73
CA PHE A 341 4.26 -28.82 17.12
C PHE A 341 5.04 -29.53 16.00
N VAL A 342 5.65 -28.79 15.09
CA VAL A 342 6.49 -29.37 14.03
C VAL A 342 7.65 -30.17 14.61
N ARG A 343 8.32 -29.65 15.64
CA ARG A 343 9.40 -30.37 16.34
C ARG A 343 8.90 -31.68 16.95
N GLU A 344 7.75 -31.66 17.60
CA GLU A 344 7.14 -32.86 18.21
C GLU A 344 6.82 -33.90 17.14
N ARG A 345 6.23 -33.50 16.00
CA ARG A 345 5.94 -34.41 14.89
C ARG A 345 7.20 -35.05 14.30
N LEU A 346 8.29 -34.29 14.17
CA LEU A 346 9.58 -34.82 13.73
C LEU A 346 10.12 -35.88 14.72
N MET A 347 10.01 -35.64 16.03
CA MET A 347 10.42 -36.58 17.03
C MET A 347 9.55 -37.86 17.00
N GLN A 348 8.23 -37.72 16.88
CA GLN A 348 7.29 -38.85 16.74
C GLN A 348 7.56 -39.67 15.47
N ALA A 349 7.98 -39.02 14.40
CA ALA A 349 8.39 -39.68 13.16
C ALA A 349 9.76 -40.42 13.31
N GLY A 350 10.41 -40.36 14.47
CA GLY A 350 11.68 -41.03 14.71
C GLY A 350 12.89 -40.36 14.05
N ILE A 351 12.83 -39.04 13.83
CA ILE A 351 13.99 -38.26 13.40
C ILE A 351 14.94 -38.11 14.59
N THR A 352 16.13 -38.69 14.48
CA THR A 352 17.15 -38.73 15.55
C THR A 352 18.07 -37.51 15.56
N GLN A 353 18.10 -36.76 14.48
CA GLN A 353 18.86 -35.52 14.37
C GLN A 353 18.32 -34.45 15.34
N LYS A 354 19.21 -33.57 15.81
CA LYS A 354 18.83 -32.48 16.71
C LYS A 354 17.88 -31.51 15.95
N VAL A 355 16.67 -31.31 16.47
CA VAL A 355 15.75 -30.29 15.98
C VAL A 355 15.93 -29.02 16.82
N ALA A 356 16.40 -27.95 16.16
CA ALA A 356 16.61 -26.64 16.77
C ALA A 356 15.55 -25.64 16.26
N ILE A 357 15.14 -24.72 17.14
CA ILE A 357 14.27 -23.60 16.78
C ILE A 357 15.07 -22.33 17.05
N VAL A 358 15.40 -21.60 15.98
CA VAL A 358 16.13 -20.33 16.05
C VAL A 358 15.14 -19.17 15.97
N ARG A 359 15.33 -18.16 16.80
CA ARG A 359 14.44 -16.97 16.85
C ARG A 359 15.08 -15.82 16.10
N HIS A 360 14.36 -15.27 15.15
CA HIS A 360 14.73 -14.07 14.43
C HIS A 360 13.78 -12.93 14.80
N ALA A 361 14.36 -11.80 15.21
CA ALA A 361 13.59 -10.59 15.52
C ALA A 361 13.08 -9.93 14.24
N ALA A 362 11.99 -9.19 14.36
CA ALA A 362 11.51 -8.33 13.27
C ALA A 362 12.55 -7.26 12.89
N ILE A 363 12.62 -6.89 11.62
CA ILE A 363 13.46 -5.80 11.13
C ILE A 363 12.53 -4.67 10.67
N GLY A 364 12.33 -3.68 11.54
CA GLY A 364 11.36 -2.63 11.35
C GLY A 364 9.94 -3.19 11.14
N GLU A 365 9.17 -2.53 10.31
CA GLU A 365 7.81 -2.96 9.92
C GLU A 365 7.77 -3.79 8.63
N LEU A 366 8.94 -4.03 8.02
CA LEU A 366 9.03 -4.66 6.71
C LEU A 366 9.22 -6.17 6.81
N ILE A 367 10.04 -6.63 7.74
CA ILE A 367 10.34 -8.05 7.94
C ILE A 367 9.76 -8.48 9.29
N PRO A 368 8.77 -9.39 9.31
CA PRO A 368 8.17 -9.85 10.54
C PRO A 368 9.14 -10.73 11.36
N GLU A 369 8.88 -10.84 12.65
CA GLU A 369 9.57 -11.84 13.49
C GLU A 369 9.29 -13.25 12.95
N SER A 370 10.29 -14.13 13.06
CA SER A 370 10.18 -15.50 12.58
C SER A 370 10.84 -16.52 13.48
N ARG A 371 10.50 -17.78 13.21
CA ARG A 371 11.15 -18.96 13.79
C ARG A 371 11.69 -19.81 12.66
N GLU A 372 12.95 -20.12 12.73
CA GLU A 372 13.62 -21.04 11.82
C GLU A 372 13.69 -22.42 12.48
N ILE A 373 13.19 -23.44 11.82
CA ILE A 373 13.27 -24.82 12.26
C ILE A 373 14.40 -25.49 11.50
N MET A 374 15.37 -26.00 12.25
CA MET A 374 16.53 -26.72 11.72
C MET A 374 16.51 -28.17 12.15
N VAL A 375 16.86 -29.07 11.25
CA VAL A 375 17.12 -30.49 11.53
C VAL A 375 18.59 -30.77 11.23
N GLY A 376 19.36 -31.09 12.25
CA GLY A 376 20.83 -31.11 12.11
C GLY A 376 21.37 -29.71 11.83
N LEU A 377 21.97 -29.52 10.66
CA LEU A 377 22.50 -28.24 10.19
C LEU A 377 21.61 -27.59 9.08
N GLU A 378 20.56 -28.28 8.67
CA GLU A 378 19.72 -27.84 7.57
C GLU A 378 18.46 -27.13 8.07
N THR A 379 18.12 -25.99 7.47
CA THR A 379 16.85 -25.30 7.68
C THR A 379 15.76 -26.03 6.91
N VAL A 380 14.69 -26.41 7.59
CA VAL A 380 13.54 -27.10 6.97
C VAL A 380 12.31 -26.21 6.85
N ALA A 381 12.16 -25.22 7.73
CA ALA A 381 11.06 -24.26 7.64
C ALA A 381 11.38 -22.91 8.28
N PHE A 382 10.80 -21.85 7.74
CA PHE A 382 10.66 -20.55 8.37
C PHE A 382 9.19 -20.24 8.65
N LEU A 383 8.86 -19.92 9.88
CA LEU A 383 7.54 -19.51 10.33
C LEU A 383 7.53 -18.01 10.61
N TYR A 384 6.81 -17.26 9.84
CA TYR A 384 6.72 -15.80 9.96
C TYR A 384 5.40 -15.41 10.62
N LYS A 385 5.45 -14.49 11.57
CA LYS A 385 4.24 -13.92 12.16
C LYS A 385 3.58 -12.94 11.18
N PRO A 386 2.31 -13.12 10.82
CA PRO A 386 1.65 -12.21 9.88
C PRO A 386 1.54 -10.79 10.47
N ILE A 387 1.94 -9.78 9.70
CA ILE A 387 1.87 -8.36 10.10
C ILE A 387 0.54 -7.71 9.72
N ALA A 388 -0.26 -8.39 8.93
CA ALA A 388 -1.58 -7.96 8.48
C ALA A 388 -2.44 -9.19 8.16
N CYS A 389 -3.70 -9.00 7.73
CA CYS A 389 -4.50 -10.08 7.17
C CYS A 389 -4.12 -10.28 5.70
N HIS A 390 -3.22 -11.24 5.43
CA HIS A 390 -2.70 -11.56 4.10
C HIS A 390 -3.60 -12.55 3.38
N ASN A 391 -3.99 -12.27 2.16
CA ASN A 391 -4.88 -13.12 1.41
C ASN A 391 -4.22 -14.41 0.90
N TYR A 392 -5.03 -15.47 0.84
CA TYR A 392 -4.63 -16.78 0.38
C TYR A 392 -5.73 -17.47 -0.44
N ASN A 393 -5.38 -18.57 -1.10
CA ASN A 393 -6.29 -19.48 -1.77
C ASN A 393 -6.19 -20.87 -1.12
N VAL A 394 -7.28 -21.60 -1.11
CA VAL A 394 -7.29 -23.02 -0.71
C VAL A 394 -7.23 -23.88 -1.97
N ILE A 395 -6.26 -24.78 -2.01
CA ILE A 395 -6.10 -25.73 -3.11
C ILE A 395 -6.06 -27.17 -2.59
N THR A 396 -6.45 -28.12 -3.42
CA THR A 396 -6.33 -29.55 -3.11
C THR A 396 -5.09 -30.08 -3.83
N ILE A 397 -4.13 -30.61 -3.06
CA ILE A 397 -2.94 -31.26 -3.60
C ILE A 397 -3.20 -32.74 -3.95
N PRO A 398 -2.30 -33.44 -4.69
CA PRO A 398 -2.55 -34.81 -5.19
C PRO A 398 -2.93 -35.84 -4.12
N ASP A 399 -2.44 -35.71 -2.88
CA ASP A 399 -2.80 -36.56 -1.74
C ASP A 399 -4.15 -36.19 -1.09
N LYS A 400 -4.97 -35.39 -1.77
CA LYS A 400 -6.31 -34.94 -1.36
C LYS A 400 -6.33 -34.02 -0.12
N LYS A 401 -5.19 -33.56 0.37
CA LYS A 401 -5.14 -32.57 1.45
C LYS A 401 -5.43 -31.17 0.90
N GLN A 402 -6.07 -30.35 1.73
CA GLN A 402 -6.28 -28.94 1.43
C GLN A 402 -5.12 -28.12 1.98
N VAL A 403 -4.60 -27.23 1.18
CA VAL A 403 -3.47 -26.38 1.52
C VAL A 403 -3.85 -24.92 1.32
N ARG A 404 -3.54 -24.06 2.30
CA ARG A 404 -3.67 -22.61 2.18
C ARG A 404 -2.40 -22.07 1.53
N VAL A 405 -2.53 -21.49 0.37
CA VAL A 405 -1.42 -20.94 -0.42
C VAL A 405 -1.60 -19.43 -0.56
N ALA A 406 -0.60 -18.66 -0.18
CA ALA A 406 -0.62 -17.21 -0.35
C ALA A 406 -0.90 -16.83 -1.81
N THR A 407 -1.68 -15.78 -2.03
CA THR A 407 -1.87 -15.26 -3.37
C THR A 407 -0.54 -14.74 -3.92
N ILE A 408 -0.47 -14.60 -5.23
CA ILE A 408 0.75 -14.12 -5.90
C ILE A 408 1.13 -12.70 -5.43
N ASP A 409 0.14 -11.84 -5.14
CA ASP A 409 0.36 -10.50 -4.58
C ASP A 409 0.99 -10.57 -3.18
N THR A 410 0.50 -11.46 -2.31
CA THR A 410 1.10 -11.71 -0.99
C THR A 410 2.54 -12.20 -1.14
N MET A 411 2.79 -13.19 -1.99
CA MET A 411 4.13 -13.74 -2.19
C MET A 411 5.11 -12.67 -2.72
N LEU A 412 4.69 -11.90 -3.72
CA LEU A 412 5.51 -10.81 -4.28
C LEU A 412 5.81 -9.73 -3.24
N SER A 413 4.86 -9.41 -2.35
CA SER A 413 5.10 -8.46 -1.27
C SER A 413 6.20 -8.93 -0.32
N PHE A 414 6.25 -10.22 0.05
CA PHE A 414 7.31 -10.77 0.91
C PHE A 414 8.64 -10.88 0.19
N TYR A 415 8.69 -11.41 -1.03
CA TYR A 415 9.95 -11.53 -1.77
C TYR A 415 10.60 -10.16 -2.01
N LEU A 416 9.81 -9.16 -2.40
CA LEU A 416 10.33 -7.81 -2.59
C LEU A 416 10.76 -7.17 -1.27
N ALA A 417 10.13 -7.51 -0.12
CA ALA A 417 10.55 -7.06 1.20
C ALA A 417 11.92 -7.63 1.58
N PHE A 418 12.12 -8.93 1.35
CA PHE A 418 13.38 -9.62 1.65
C PHE A 418 14.59 -9.05 0.89
N LEU A 419 14.39 -8.42 -0.27
CA LEU A 419 15.47 -7.73 -1.00
C LEU A 419 16.10 -6.58 -0.21
N TYR A 420 15.35 -5.98 0.72
CA TYR A 420 15.80 -4.85 1.55
C TYR A 420 16.25 -5.27 2.96
N ALA A 421 16.13 -6.54 3.31
CA ALA A 421 16.73 -7.09 4.50
C ALA A 421 18.23 -7.28 4.29
N ASP A 422 19.03 -6.75 5.23
CA ASP A 422 20.49 -6.89 5.19
C ASP A 422 20.90 -8.06 6.10
N VAL A 423 20.53 -9.28 5.67
CA VAL A 423 20.81 -10.54 6.40
C VAL A 423 21.30 -11.62 5.46
N ASP A 424 22.27 -12.41 5.92
CA ASP A 424 23.02 -13.34 5.08
C ASP A 424 22.20 -14.52 4.55
N TYR A 425 21.13 -14.93 5.26
CA TYR A 425 20.27 -16.04 4.81
C TYR A 425 19.27 -15.67 3.72
N TYR A 426 19.14 -14.36 3.37
CA TYR A 426 18.36 -13.92 2.22
C TYR A 426 19.27 -13.74 0.99
N TYR A 427 19.40 -14.78 0.20
CA TYR A 427 20.16 -14.74 -1.06
C TYR A 427 19.41 -13.89 -2.09
N LYS A 428 19.82 -12.63 -2.25
CA LYS A 428 19.11 -11.61 -3.05
C LYS A 428 18.84 -12.04 -4.48
N ASP A 429 19.84 -12.68 -5.13
CA ASP A 429 19.73 -13.12 -6.52
C ASP A 429 18.65 -14.19 -6.66
N ARG A 430 18.62 -15.16 -5.75
CA ARG A 430 17.59 -16.20 -5.71
C ARG A 430 16.20 -15.59 -5.47
N ILE A 431 16.06 -14.72 -4.46
CA ILE A 431 14.79 -14.07 -4.12
C ILE A 431 14.30 -13.22 -5.30
N LEU A 432 15.17 -12.47 -5.96
CA LEU A 432 14.81 -11.65 -7.11
C LEU A 432 14.35 -12.51 -8.29
N CYS A 433 15.01 -13.64 -8.54
CA CYS A 433 14.60 -14.59 -9.58
C CYS A 433 13.26 -15.25 -9.26
N MET A 434 13.02 -15.63 -7.99
CA MET A 434 11.73 -16.14 -7.54
C MET A 434 10.61 -15.12 -7.75
N ALA A 435 10.85 -13.87 -7.31
CA ALA A 435 9.91 -12.78 -7.54
C ALA A 435 9.64 -12.56 -9.03
N LYS A 436 10.67 -12.60 -9.87
CA LYS A 436 10.54 -12.43 -11.33
C LYS A 436 9.69 -13.54 -11.95
N PHE A 437 9.91 -14.80 -11.57
CA PHE A 437 9.13 -15.92 -12.10
C PHE A 437 7.65 -15.80 -11.73
N LEU A 438 7.34 -15.48 -10.48
CA LEU A 438 5.96 -15.24 -10.03
C LEU A 438 5.33 -14.03 -10.72
N PHE A 439 6.09 -12.95 -10.87
CA PHE A 439 5.64 -11.76 -11.59
C PHE A 439 5.29 -12.10 -13.05
N ASP A 440 6.09 -12.92 -13.73
CA ASP A 440 5.80 -13.35 -15.10
C ASP A 440 4.53 -14.21 -15.18
N VAL A 441 4.32 -15.11 -14.20
CA VAL A 441 3.08 -15.87 -14.06
C VAL A 441 1.87 -14.94 -13.87
N GLU A 442 1.99 -13.94 -13.00
CA GLU A 442 0.94 -12.93 -12.78
C GLU A 442 0.63 -12.16 -14.05
N GLN A 443 1.67 -11.67 -14.76
CA GLN A 443 1.48 -10.90 -15.99
C GLN A 443 0.84 -11.72 -17.11
N ALA A 444 1.19 -13.02 -17.24
CA ALA A 444 0.64 -13.91 -18.26
C ALA A 444 -0.82 -14.32 -17.97
N ASN A 445 -1.23 -14.34 -16.70
CA ASN A 445 -2.52 -14.89 -16.26
C ASN A 445 -3.42 -13.87 -15.55
N ARG A 446 -3.29 -12.58 -15.89
CA ARG A 446 -3.98 -11.46 -15.21
C ARG A 446 -5.50 -11.61 -15.08
N LEU A 447 -6.15 -12.26 -16.04
CA LEU A 447 -7.60 -12.40 -16.08
C LEU A 447 -8.07 -13.74 -15.49
N GLU A 448 -7.16 -14.65 -15.18
CA GLU A 448 -7.50 -15.94 -14.56
C GLU A 448 -7.80 -15.72 -13.07
N GLN A 449 -8.96 -16.20 -12.63
CA GLN A 449 -9.43 -16.03 -11.25
C GLN A 449 -9.81 -17.37 -10.61
N LYS A 450 -9.01 -18.44 -10.88
CA LYS A 450 -9.23 -19.80 -10.37
C LYS A 450 -7.99 -20.37 -9.71
N GLY A 451 -8.21 -21.25 -8.74
CA GLY A 451 -7.13 -21.95 -8.03
C GLY A 451 -6.09 -20.97 -7.46
N VAL A 452 -4.82 -21.27 -7.63
CA VAL A 452 -3.71 -20.42 -7.17
C VAL A 452 -3.64 -19.08 -7.89
N LEU A 453 -4.16 -18.96 -9.12
CA LEU A 453 -4.11 -17.73 -9.91
C LEU A 453 -5.13 -16.66 -9.48
N LYS A 454 -6.07 -16.98 -8.56
CA LYS A 454 -7.02 -16.02 -8.02
C LYS A 454 -6.28 -14.99 -7.15
N ARG A 455 -6.18 -13.75 -7.62
CA ARG A 455 -5.43 -12.67 -6.95
C ARG A 455 -6.21 -12.02 -5.80
N PHE A 456 -7.43 -11.57 -6.07
CA PHE A 456 -8.23 -10.78 -5.13
C PHE A 456 -9.10 -11.67 -4.25
N SER A 457 -8.47 -12.63 -3.54
CA SER A 457 -9.14 -13.46 -2.56
C SER A 457 -9.57 -12.63 -1.37
N ILE A 458 -10.79 -12.90 -0.85
CA ILE A 458 -11.29 -12.29 0.37
C ILE A 458 -10.86 -13.05 1.62
N ASP A 459 -10.46 -14.31 1.44
CA ASP A 459 -9.91 -15.11 2.53
C ASP A 459 -8.52 -14.60 2.89
N CYS A 460 -8.28 -14.31 4.16
CA CYS A 460 -7.00 -13.82 4.61
C CYS A 460 -6.61 -14.36 5.99
N TYR A 461 -5.30 -14.39 6.25
CA TYR A 461 -4.70 -14.95 7.45
C TYR A 461 -3.89 -13.89 8.19
N GLY A 462 -4.09 -13.82 9.51
CA GLY A 462 -3.53 -12.80 10.37
C GLY A 462 -4.52 -11.68 10.71
N LYS A 463 -4.09 -10.72 11.52
CA LYS A 463 -4.93 -9.62 11.99
C LYS A 463 -4.57 -8.33 11.28
N GLN A 464 -5.55 -7.72 10.61
CA GLN A 464 -5.39 -6.40 10.01
C GLN A 464 -5.48 -5.33 11.10
N PRO A 465 -4.47 -4.44 11.24
CA PRO A 465 -4.61 -3.25 12.07
C PRO A 465 -5.74 -2.35 11.53
N THR A 466 -6.72 -2.05 12.36
CA THR A 466 -7.81 -1.11 12.04
C THR A 466 -7.57 0.22 12.73
N LEU A 467 -8.24 1.28 12.27
CA LEU A 467 -8.16 2.59 12.93
C LEU A 467 -8.59 2.51 14.40
N GLU A 468 -9.56 1.65 14.72
CA GLU A 468 -10.03 1.40 16.08
C GLU A 468 -8.95 0.72 16.92
N SER A 469 -8.31 -0.35 16.40
CA SER A 469 -7.24 -1.05 17.11
C SER A 469 -6.03 -0.15 17.34
N MET A 470 -5.65 0.66 16.36
CA MET A 470 -4.58 1.65 16.51
C MET A 470 -4.90 2.75 17.53
N ARG A 471 -6.16 3.19 17.59
CA ARG A 471 -6.62 4.15 18.62
C ARG A 471 -6.63 3.52 20.02
N MET A 472 -7.03 2.27 20.15
CA MET A 472 -6.97 1.51 21.42
C MET A 472 -5.52 1.40 21.89
N GLU A 473 -4.62 0.93 21.05
CA GLU A 473 -3.19 0.83 21.34
C GLU A 473 -2.62 2.20 21.77
N LYS A 474 -2.96 3.25 21.03
CA LYS A 474 -2.55 4.61 21.36
C LYS A 474 -3.08 5.07 22.73
N SER A 475 -4.30 4.68 23.08
CA SER A 475 -4.90 4.98 24.40
C SER A 475 -4.18 4.23 25.53
N GLU A 476 -3.87 2.95 25.34
CA GLU A 476 -3.10 2.15 26.31
C GLU A 476 -1.68 2.71 26.52
N MET A 477 -1.02 3.07 25.41
CA MET A 477 0.32 3.68 25.48
C MET A 477 0.29 5.04 26.16
N PHE A 478 -0.80 5.82 26.00
CA PHE A 478 -0.97 7.07 26.73
C PHE A 478 -1.00 6.84 28.26
N GLU A 479 -1.74 5.84 28.73
CA GLU A 479 -1.78 5.51 30.16
C GLU A 479 -0.40 5.10 30.68
N LYS A 480 0.37 4.33 29.90
CA LYS A 480 1.73 3.90 30.25
C LYS A 480 2.74 5.06 30.25
N LEU A 481 2.60 6.03 29.34
CA LEU A 481 3.58 7.06 29.08
C LEU A 481 3.19 8.46 29.59
N LYS A 482 2.01 8.64 30.17
CA LYS A 482 1.49 9.97 30.61
C LYS A 482 2.43 10.70 31.59
N ASN A 483 3.21 9.97 32.37
CA ASN A 483 4.19 10.51 33.32
C ASN A 483 5.59 10.76 32.69
N LYS A 484 5.79 10.35 31.42
CA LYS A 484 7.05 10.49 30.67
C LYS A 484 6.96 11.59 29.60
N LYS A 485 6.08 12.59 29.78
CA LYS A 485 5.95 13.71 28.82
C LYS A 485 7.30 14.39 28.61
N GLY A 486 7.65 14.64 27.33
CA GLY A 486 8.92 15.26 26.93
C GLY A 486 10.06 14.26 26.70
N THR A 487 9.85 12.96 26.96
CA THR A 487 10.81 11.93 26.52
C THR A 487 10.55 11.56 25.05
N GLU A 488 11.59 11.08 24.37
CA GLU A 488 11.48 10.61 22.99
C GLU A 488 10.44 9.49 22.85
N GLU A 489 10.38 8.56 23.82
CA GLU A 489 9.40 7.49 23.88
C GLU A 489 7.95 8.02 23.86
N TYR A 490 7.66 9.07 24.64
CA TYR A 490 6.35 9.73 24.64
C TYR A 490 6.07 10.44 23.32
N GLU A 491 7.05 11.16 22.79
CA GLU A 491 6.88 11.96 21.58
C GLU A 491 6.68 11.10 20.33
N ARG A 492 7.27 9.91 20.26
CA ARG A 492 7.01 8.96 19.15
C ARG A 492 5.52 8.63 19.01
N TRP A 493 4.78 8.60 20.12
CA TRP A 493 3.35 8.34 20.13
C TRP A 493 2.47 9.59 20.08
N PHE A 494 2.94 10.67 20.72
CA PHE A 494 2.10 11.82 21.06
C PHE A 494 2.74 13.15 20.73
N LEU A 495 3.65 13.20 19.76
CA LEU A 495 4.26 14.45 19.35
C LEU A 495 3.19 15.50 19.08
N LYS A 496 3.34 16.64 19.72
CA LYS A 496 2.65 17.89 19.44
C LYS A 496 3.68 19.00 19.64
N TYR A 497 4.31 19.40 18.56
CA TYR A 497 5.41 20.34 18.54
C TYR A 497 5.03 21.56 17.71
N SER A 498 5.15 22.74 18.32
CA SER A 498 5.05 24.02 17.64
C SER A 498 6.28 24.83 17.99
N PRO A 499 7.04 25.32 17.01
CA PRO A 499 8.20 26.20 17.26
C PRO A 499 7.79 27.42 18.08
N LYS A 500 8.68 27.85 18.99
CA LYS A 500 8.47 29.04 19.80
C LYS A 500 9.53 30.08 19.45
N ARG A 501 9.16 31.35 19.41
CA ARG A 501 10.14 32.42 19.38
C ARG A 501 10.97 32.30 20.66
N SER A 502 12.31 32.23 20.52
CA SER A 502 13.20 32.38 21.66
C SER A 502 13.05 33.80 22.16
N ASP A 503 12.71 33.99 23.45
CA ASP A 503 12.48 35.30 24.08
C ASP A 503 13.70 36.25 24.06
N ASN A 504 14.82 35.88 23.42
CA ASN A 504 16.08 36.60 23.41
C ASN A 504 16.35 37.49 22.18
N SER A 505 15.34 37.76 21.33
CA SER A 505 15.49 38.70 20.22
C SER A 505 14.32 39.67 20.12
N TYR A 506 14.15 40.50 21.14
CA TYR A 506 13.38 41.74 20.97
C TYR A 506 14.36 42.89 20.59
N PRO A 507 14.23 43.51 19.42
CA PRO A 507 14.69 44.86 19.24
C PRO A 507 13.73 45.76 20.04
N LEU A 508 14.28 46.48 21.00
CA LEU A 508 13.63 47.59 21.71
C LEU A 508 12.91 48.50 20.70
N GLY A 509 11.60 48.65 20.85
CA GLY A 509 10.87 49.77 20.28
C GLY A 509 9.52 49.45 19.67
N LYS A 510 8.51 49.38 20.54
CA LYS A 510 7.23 50.10 20.49
C LYS A 510 6.29 49.56 21.55
N GLU A 511 6.08 50.40 22.59
CA GLU A 511 4.97 50.24 23.54
C GLU A 511 3.64 50.15 22.78
N TYR A 512 3.00 48.99 22.85
CA TYR A 512 1.57 48.90 22.64
C TYR A 512 0.88 48.64 23.97
N LYS A 513 0.07 49.67 24.35
CA LYS A 513 -0.72 49.76 25.58
C LYS A 513 -1.46 48.46 25.89
N LYS A 514 -1.08 47.81 26.99
CA LYS A 514 -1.95 46.93 27.73
C LYS A 514 -3.00 47.80 28.40
N ASP A 515 -4.19 47.87 27.81
CA ASP A 515 -5.43 48.12 28.54
C ASP A 515 -6.61 47.87 27.60
N ARG A 516 -7.27 46.76 27.79
CA ARG A 516 -8.72 46.50 27.70
C ARG A 516 -8.99 44.99 27.66
N ASN A 517 -9.86 44.59 28.58
CA ASN A 517 -10.59 43.32 28.59
C ASN A 517 -10.18 42.27 29.61
N LYS A 518 -9.89 42.64 30.83
CA LYS A 518 -10.04 41.69 31.95
C LYS A 518 -11.47 41.65 32.53
N LYS A 519 -12.40 42.55 32.14
CA LYS A 519 -13.79 42.55 32.65
C LYS A 519 -14.75 41.67 31.84
N ASP A 520 -14.56 41.49 30.55
CA ASP A 520 -15.51 40.76 29.71
C ASP A 520 -15.38 39.22 29.74
N ARG A 521 -14.18 38.70 30.15
CA ARG A 521 -14.04 37.25 30.30
C ARG A 521 -14.76 36.62 31.51
N LYS A 522 -15.06 37.40 32.56
CA LYS A 522 -15.81 36.86 33.73
C LYS A 522 -17.31 36.79 33.53
N THR A 523 -17.90 37.60 32.65
CA THR A 523 -19.32 37.59 32.35
C THR A 523 -19.71 36.46 31.42
N ASN A 524 -18.93 36.08 30.44
CA ASN A 524 -19.22 34.99 29.52
C ASN A 524 -19.14 33.59 30.16
N PHE A 525 -18.29 33.38 31.16
CA PHE A 525 -18.21 32.10 31.88
C PHE A 525 -19.41 31.84 32.81
N ARG A 526 -20.05 32.89 33.33
CA ARG A 526 -21.25 32.73 34.16
C ARG A 526 -22.50 32.38 33.33
N THR A 527 -22.62 32.90 32.12
CA THR A 527 -23.78 32.64 31.22
C THR A 527 -23.75 31.20 30.67
N ILE A 528 -22.54 30.69 30.30
CA ILE A 528 -22.37 29.31 29.83
C ILE A 528 -22.65 28.28 30.95
N ARG A 529 -22.29 28.60 32.20
CA ARG A 529 -22.56 27.72 33.36
C ARG A 529 -24.02 27.67 33.75
N LYS A 530 -24.80 28.75 33.54
CA LYS A 530 -26.25 28.78 33.75
C LYS A 530 -26.99 27.97 32.65
N GLN A 531 -26.58 28.07 31.40
CA GLN A 531 -27.18 27.29 30.31
C GLN A 531 -26.89 25.79 30.40
N LYS A 532 -25.70 25.37 30.89
CA LYS A 532 -25.40 23.95 31.13
C LYS A 532 -26.19 23.38 32.32
N LYS A 533 -26.54 24.18 33.35
CA LYS A 533 -27.35 23.71 34.48
C LYS A 533 -28.83 23.55 34.10
N GLN A 534 -29.38 24.39 33.21
CA GLN A 534 -30.75 24.25 32.70
C GLN A 534 -30.89 23.08 31.69
N ARG A 535 -29.86 22.72 30.96
CA ARG A 535 -29.88 21.53 30.07
C ARG A 535 -29.79 20.19 30.83
N LYS A 536 -29.13 20.14 32.01
CA LYS A 536 -29.11 18.93 32.84
C LYS A 536 -30.43 18.67 33.54
N THR A 537 -31.19 19.70 33.93
CA THR A 537 -32.53 19.54 34.56
C THR A 537 -33.63 19.18 33.56
N ARG A 538 -33.50 19.54 32.26
CA ARG A 538 -34.44 19.10 31.22
C ARG A 538 -34.22 17.64 30.76
N ARG A 539 -32.99 17.11 30.81
CA ARG A 539 -32.72 15.70 30.51
C ARG A 539 -33.12 14.73 31.62
N GLY A 540 -33.20 15.19 32.87
CA GLY A 540 -33.67 14.38 33.99
C GLY A 540 -35.20 14.17 34.01
N LYS A 541 -35.99 15.02 33.34
CA LYS A 541 -37.45 14.87 33.28
C LYS A 541 -37.97 14.04 32.09
N LEU A 542 -37.14 13.79 31.07
CA LEU A 542 -37.52 12.92 29.94
C LEU A 542 -37.16 11.44 30.17
N GLY A 543 -36.31 11.13 31.15
CA GLY A 543 -35.95 9.75 31.49
C GLY A 543 -36.98 9.01 32.37
N PHE A 544 -38.01 9.68 32.89
CA PHE A 544 -38.99 9.07 33.79
C PHE A 544 -40.27 8.61 33.08
N LEU A 545 -40.46 8.98 31.81
CA LEU A 545 -41.66 8.65 31.05
C LEU A 545 -41.51 7.45 30.07
N SER A 546 -40.32 6.87 29.95
CA SER A 546 -40.10 5.71 29.06
C SER A 546 -40.25 4.35 29.76
N LYS A 547 -40.66 4.32 31.04
CA LYS A 547 -40.85 3.08 31.82
C LYS A 547 -42.30 2.59 31.92
N TYR A 548 -43.25 3.28 31.24
CA TYR A 548 -44.68 2.94 31.28
C TYR A 548 -45.37 2.92 29.92
N LEU A 549 -44.72 2.36 28.90
CA LEU A 549 -45.42 1.94 27.67
C LEU A 549 -44.65 0.72 27.11
N ARG A 550 -45.13 -0.41 27.54
CA ARG A 550 -45.12 -1.66 26.76
C ARG A 550 -46.52 -1.87 26.23
#